data_8fe0edd109fdfd7cfeab4297f125d380
#
_entry.id   8fe0edd109fdfd7cfeab4297f125d380
#
_cell.length_a   1.000
_cell.length_b   1.000
_cell.length_c   1.000
_cell.angle_alpha   90.00
_cell.angle_beta   90.00
_cell.angle_gamma   90.00
#
_symmetry.space_group_name_H-M   'P 1'
#
loop_
_entity.id
_entity.type
_entity.pdbx_description
1 polymer ?
#
loop_
_entity_poly.entity_id
_entity_poly.type
_entity_poly.pdbx_seq_one_letter_code
_entity_poly.pdbx_strand_id
1 'polypeptide(L)'
;MPKFNPQRYAIKKLEDYEKLDLDMDLHTASLDQELTNGPEIRIGLYSTEDPIIIKANGSYEIRNNKNKLLVKLTKGEQTKTEFNFDKKRYYLTSRDKRILMTDSYLRFIPKKDDTIFEIISNKNTNTWKSYTKFKGKLEIRLTDEGTLWIINELPMEDYLKGSAETGNNNPQDYLKAMAVAERTYALYHLLNPTKHAKRNFILTSHAGDQVYRGYSRELMSPNVAKAVEATKGLVVTHDNEIVVTPYFAQSDGYTRGWEDVWGGGAKPWLKPKYVPYDDGEKMFGHGVGMSAWGAWDMAKNRGYNFEEILKYFYTDIELKRIS
;
A
#
# COMPACT_ATOMS: atom_id res chain seq x y z
N MET A 1 14.54 -13.31 15.92
CA MET A 1 13.93 -12.04 15.50
C MET A 1 14.96 -10.94 15.61
N PRO A 2 15.23 -10.13 14.59
CA PRO A 2 16.18 -9.03 14.74
C PRO A 2 15.60 -8.01 15.72
N LYS A 3 16.40 -7.60 16.69
CA LYS A 3 16.01 -6.60 17.68
C LYS A 3 15.74 -5.27 16.99
N PHE A 4 14.57 -4.70 17.26
CA PHE A 4 14.17 -3.38 16.82
C PHE A 4 15.17 -2.31 17.28
N ASN A 5 15.67 -1.47 16.38
CA ASN A 5 16.56 -0.36 16.72
C ASN A 5 15.78 0.96 16.62
N PRO A 6 15.41 1.58 17.76
CA PRO A 6 14.58 2.78 17.78
C PRO A 6 15.23 4.02 17.15
N GLN A 7 16.57 4.09 17.08
CA GLN A 7 17.29 5.20 16.44
C GLN A 7 17.09 5.24 14.91
N ARG A 8 16.62 4.15 14.28
CA ARG A 8 16.26 4.12 12.85
C ARG A 8 14.88 4.73 12.55
N TYR A 9 14.11 5.05 13.57
CA TYR A 9 12.72 5.51 13.46
C TYR A 9 12.50 6.90 14.02
N ALA A 10 13.58 7.69 14.17
CA ALA A 10 13.46 9.11 14.48
C ALA A 10 12.64 9.77 13.37
N ILE A 11 11.55 10.45 13.75
CA ILE A 11 10.68 11.22 12.84
C ILE A 11 11.58 12.27 12.19
N LYS A 12 11.83 12.12 10.90
CA LYS A 12 12.53 13.12 10.10
C LYS A 12 11.48 14.11 9.60
N LYS A 13 11.81 15.41 9.64
CA LYS A 13 10.99 16.45 9.03
C LYS A 13 11.02 16.29 7.50
N LEU A 14 9.99 16.77 6.81
CA LEU A 14 9.89 16.76 5.34
C LEU A 14 11.18 17.26 4.65
N GLU A 15 11.84 18.25 5.27
CA GLU A 15 13.10 18.87 4.82
C GLU A 15 14.32 17.92 4.76
N ASP A 16 14.26 16.76 5.44
CA ASP A 16 15.36 15.81 5.45
C ASP A 16 15.33 14.82 4.26
N TYR A 17 14.25 14.83 3.43
CA TYR A 17 14.08 13.92 2.30
C TYR A 17 14.89 14.30 1.07
N GLU A 18 15.28 15.56 0.93
CA GLU A 18 16.15 16.03 -0.17
C GLU A 18 17.58 15.45 -0.11
N LYS A 19 17.95 14.79 1.00
CA LYS A 19 19.32 14.29 1.24
C LYS A 19 19.48 12.77 1.15
N LEU A 20 18.39 12.02 0.96
CA LEU A 20 18.48 10.59 0.71
C LEU A 20 18.63 10.39 -0.79
N ASP A 21 19.87 10.16 -1.21
CA ASP A 21 20.23 9.64 -2.53
C ASP A 21 19.79 8.17 -2.62
N LEU A 22 18.48 7.99 -2.47
CA LEU A 22 17.81 6.76 -2.84
C LEU A 22 17.60 6.90 -4.35
N ASP A 23 18.11 5.95 -5.12
CA ASP A 23 17.84 5.77 -6.56
C ASP A 23 16.35 5.39 -6.79
N MET A 24 15.50 5.84 -5.86
CA MET A 24 14.09 6.07 -6.07
C MET A 24 14.02 7.43 -6.77
N ASP A 25 13.71 7.43 -8.06
CA ASP A 25 12.99 8.53 -8.68
C ASP A 25 11.65 8.68 -7.94
N LEU A 26 11.73 9.08 -6.66
CA LEU A 26 10.69 9.87 -6.08
C LEU A 26 10.74 11.15 -6.92
N HIS A 27 10.00 11.18 -8.03
CA HIS A 27 9.45 12.42 -8.45
C HIS A 27 8.66 12.92 -7.24
N THR A 28 9.34 13.66 -6.38
CA THR A 28 8.70 14.69 -5.60
C THR A 28 8.01 15.56 -6.65
N ALA A 29 6.81 15.16 -7.06
CA ALA A 29 5.86 16.12 -7.53
C ALA A 29 5.94 17.20 -6.44
N SER A 30 6.39 18.39 -6.82
CA SER A 30 6.42 19.50 -5.90
C SER A 30 5.12 19.46 -5.12
N LEU A 31 5.17 19.58 -3.81
CA LEU A 31 4.01 19.62 -2.93
C LEU A 31 2.97 20.70 -3.34
N ASP A 32 3.30 21.50 -4.34
CA ASP A 32 2.49 22.57 -4.95
C ASP A 32 1.61 22.11 -6.13
N GLN A 33 1.70 20.85 -6.60
CA GLN A 33 0.69 20.31 -7.51
C GLN A 33 -0.53 19.91 -6.67
N GLU A 34 -1.69 20.49 -6.98
CA GLU A 34 -2.99 20.08 -6.47
C GLU A 34 -3.11 18.56 -6.53
N LEU A 35 -2.88 17.90 -5.40
CA LEU A 35 -2.93 16.44 -5.27
C LEU A 35 -4.41 16.02 -5.30
N THR A 36 -5.01 16.00 -6.47
CA THR A 36 -6.42 15.63 -6.63
C THR A 36 -6.74 14.22 -6.12
N ASN A 37 -5.72 13.32 -6.08
CA ASN A 37 -5.87 11.93 -5.61
C ASN A 37 -4.85 11.52 -4.53
N GLY A 38 -4.21 12.48 -3.87
CA GLY A 38 -3.16 12.24 -2.87
C GLY A 38 -1.80 11.86 -3.50
N PRO A 39 -0.76 11.65 -2.67
CA PRO A 39 0.56 11.26 -3.14
C PRO A 39 0.54 9.89 -3.81
N GLU A 40 1.45 9.65 -4.77
CA GLU A 40 1.65 8.31 -5.33
C GLU A 40 2.35 7.40 -4.31
N ILE A 41 1.93 6.14 -4.25
CA ILE A 41 2.53 5.10 -3.43
C ILE A 41 2.98 3.92 -4.30
N ARG A 42 4.03 3.23 -3.87
CA ARG A 42 4.61 2.07 -4.53
C ARG A 42 4.39 0.82 -3.69
N ILE A 43 3.68 -0.16 -4.25
CA ILE A 43 3.30 -1.40 -3.57
C ILE A 43 3.98 -2.59 -4.24
N GLY A 44 4.78 -3.33 -3.47
CA GLY A 44 5.33 -4.61 -3.91
C GLY A 44 4.24 -5.67 -3.95
N LEU A 45 3.82 -6.07 -5.15
CA LEU A 45 2.74 -7.04 -5.32
C LEU A 45 3.21 -8.45 -4.95
N TYR A 46 4.24 -8.93 -5.60
CA TYR A 46 4.89 -10.21 -5.34
C TYR A 46 6.22 -10.32 -6.10
N SER A 47 7.07 -11.25 -5.67
CA SER A 47 8.28 -11.64 -6.39
C SER A 47 8.08 -12.96 -7.13
N THR A 48 8.76 -13.12 -8.27
CA THR A 48 8.70 -14.35 -9.07
C THR A 48 9.93 -14.50 -9.96
N GLU A 49 10.28 -15.73 -10.28
CA GLU A 49 11.24 -16.07 -11.34
C GLU A 49 10.51 -16.49 -12.64
N ASP A 50 9.21 -16.73 -12.56
CA ASP A 50 8.38 -17.09 -13.71
C ASP A 50 8.18 -15.91 -14.67
N PRO A 51 7.94 -16.18 -15.96
CA PRO A 51 7.59 -15.15 -16.92
C PRO A 51 6.36 -14.35 -16.53
N ILE A 52 6.45 -13.02 -16.61
CA ILE A 52 5.38 -12.10 -16.27
C ILE A 52 4.64 -11.69 -17.54
N ILE A 53 3.33 -11.97 -17.59
CA ILE A 53 2.49 -11.67 -18.73
C ILE A 53 1.50 -10.56 -18.37
N ILE A 54 1.58 -9.44 -19.10
CA ILE A 54 0.77 -8.24 -18.88
C ILE A 54 0.04 -7.85 -20.17
N LYS A 55 -1.21 -7.47 -20.04
CA LYS A 55 -2.00 -6.74 -21.05
C LYS A 55 -2.70 -5.55 -20.42
N ALA A 56 -3.24 -4.65 -21.23
CA ALA A 56 -4.07 -3.54 -20.76
C ALA A 56 -5.33 -3.35 -21.61
N ASN A 57 -6.35 -2.75 -21.01
CA ASN A 57 -7.57 -2.36 -21.72
C ASN A 57 -7.43 -1.05 -22.51
N GLY A 58 -6.28 -0.37 -22.41
CA GLY A 58 -5.89 0.86 -23.12
C GLY A 58 -4.50 0.75 -23.70
N SER A 59 -4.06 1.79 -24.41
CA SER A 59 -2.67 1.90 -24.90
C SER A 59 -1.74 2.26 -23.76
N TYR A 60 -0.50 1.77 -23.81
CA TYR A 60 0.51 2.00 -22.81
C TYR A 60 1.92 2.06 -23.40
N GLU A 61 2.85 2.57 -22.63
CA GLU A 61 4.27 2.63 -22.97
C GLU A 61 5.09 1.81 -22.00
N ILE A 62 6.17 1.23 -22.49
CA ILE A 62 7.23 0.65 -21.65
C ILE A 62 8.42 1.59 -21.70
N ARG A 63 8.88 2.02 -20.54
CA ARG A 63 10.00 2.93 -20.35
C ARG A 63 11.07 2.29 -19.47
N ASN A 64 12.29 2.76 -19.58
CA ASN A 64 13.41 2.34 -18.73
C ASN A 64 13.50 3.17 -17.44
N ASN A 65 14.52 2.89 -16.61
CA ASN A 65 14.84 3.59 -15.37
C ASN A 65 15.10 5.11 -15.55
N LYS A 66 15.53 5.53 -16.73
CA LYS A 66 15.73 6.96 -17.10
C LYS A 66 14.51 7.57 -17.80
N ASN A 67 13.35 6.97 -17.64
CA ASN A 67 12.09 7.37 -18.28
C ASN A 67 12.13 7.42 -19.82
N LYS A 68 13.16 6.83 -20.45
CA LYS A 68 13.27 6.75 -21.92
C LYS A 68 12.25 5.74 -22.46
N LEU A 69 11.51 6.16 -23.48
CA LEU A 69 10.57 5.28 -24.18
C LEU A 69 11.33 4.14 -24.87
N LEU A 70 10.90 2.91 -24.60
CA LEU A 70 11.44 1.70 -25.20
C LEU A 70 10.46 1.10 -26.21
N VAL A 71 9.18 0.96 -25.83
CA VAL A 71 8.13 0.32 -26.65
C VAL A 71 6.80 1.05 -26.46
N LYS A 72 6.01 1.16 -27.53
CA LYS A 72 4.59 1.56 -27.49
C LYS A 72 3.72 0.35 -27.79
N LEU A 73 2.67 0.19 -27.01
CA LEU A 73 1.74 -0.92 -27.11
C LEU A 73 0.30 -0.42 -27.18
N THR A 74 -0.51 -1.13 -27.94
CA THR A 74 -1.92 -0.79 -28.14
C THR A 74 -2.82 -1.58 -27.21
N LYS A 75 -4.08 -1.16 -27.12
CA LYS A 75 -5.13 -1.83 -26.34
C LYS A 75 -5.17 -3.34 -26.65
N GLY A 76 -5.16 -4.14 -25.58
CA GLY A 76 -5.23 -5.60 -25.64
C GLY A 76 -3.96 -6.31 -26.07
N GLU A 77 -2.94 -5.58 -26.49
CA GLU A 77 -1.65 -6.17 -26.82
C GLU A 77 -0.97 -6.75 -25.58
N GLN A 78 -0.61 -8.02 -25.66
CA GLN A 78 -0.01 -8.78 -24.57
C GLN A 78 1.50 -8.75 -24.67
N THR A 79 2.17 -8.57 -23.54
CA THR A 79 3.61 -8.71 -23.42
C THR A 79 3.96 -9.80 -22.42
N LYS A 80 5.07 -10.51 -22.70
CA LYS A 80 5.71 -11.47 -21.82
C LYS A 80 7.09 -10.92 -21.46
N THR A 81 7.34 -10.72 -20.18
CA THR A 81 8.65 -10.32 -19.65
C THR A 81 9.30 -11.51 -18.98
N GLU A 82 10.55 -11.78 -19.35
CA GLU A 82 11.44 -12.79 -18.76
C GLU A 82 12.73 -12.10 -18.31
N PHE A 83 13.28 -12.51 -17.18
CA PHE A 83 14.58 -12.06 -16.71
C PHE A 83 15.59 -13.20 -16.75
N ASN A 84 16.71 -12.96 -17.40
CA ASN A 84 17.84 -13.89 -17.38
C ASN A 84 18.83 -13.45 -16.30
N PHE A 85 18.95 -14.23 -15.24
CA PHE A 85 19.77 -13.92 -14.07
C PHE A 85 21.28 -13.97 -14.40
N ASP A 86 21.72 -14.88 -15.27
CA ASP A 86 23.15 -15.00 -15.65
C ASP A 86 23.61 -13.78 -16.45
N LYS A 87 22.79 -13.33 -17.38
CA LYS A 87 23.08 -12.19 -18.27
C LYS A 87 22.62 -10.86 -17.67
N LYS A 88 21.89 -10.86 -16.55
CA LYS A 88 21.26 -9.71 -15.90
C LYS A 88 20.47 -8.85 -16.90
N ARG A 89 19.62 -9.50 -17.72
CA ARG A 89 18.86 -8.83 -18.78
C ARG A 89 17.39 -9.21 -18.79
N TYR A 90 16.57 -8.21 -19.06
CA TYR A 90 15.13 -8.36 -19.32
C TYR A 90 14.91 -8.63 -20.80
N TYR A 91 14.07 -9.60 -21.09
CA TYR A 91 13.58 -9.90 -22.43
C TYR A 91 12.09 -9.65 -22.49
N LEU A 92 11.67 -8.84 -23.45
CA LEU A 92 10.26 -8.57 -23.69
C LEU A 92 9.85 -9.18 -25.02
N THR A 93 8.78 -9.95 -24.99
CA THR A 93 8.17 -10.60 -26.14
C THR A 93 6.74 -10.12 -26.31
N SER A 94 6.33 -9.81 -27.54
CA SER A 94 4.93 -9.59 -27.92
C SER A 94 4.65 -10.31 -29.23
N ARG A 95 3.45 -10.92 -29.36
CA ARG A 95 3.06 -11.70 -30.54
C ARG A 95 4.14 -12.73 -30.95
N ASP A 96 4.66 -13.46 -29.96
CA ASP A 96 5.73 -14.47 -30.09
C ASP A 96 7.05 -13.99 -30.70
N LYS A 97 7.23 -12.68 -30.80
CA LYS A 97 8.48 -12.06 -31.26
C LYS A 97 9.14 -11.30 -30.12
N ARG A 98 10.46 -11.48 -29.96
CA ARG A 98 11.24 -10.64 -29.06
C ARG A 98 11.30 -9.23 -29.62
N ILE A 99 10.76 -8.27 -28.85
CA ILE A 99 10.69 -6.85 -29.25
C ILE A 99 11.69 -5.99 -28.52
N LEU A 100 12.23 -6.46 -27.38
CA LEU A 100 13.20 -5.71 -26.58
C LEU A 100 14.12 -6.64 -25.79
N MET A 101 15.37 -6.21 -25.61
CA MET A 101 16.34 -6.74 -24.65
C MET A 101 17.03 -5.55 -23.97
N THR A 102 17.04 -5.52 -22.63
CA THR A 102 17.63 -4.41 -21.85
C THR A 102 18.16 -4.89 -20.51
N ASP A 103 19.13 -4.18 -19.94
CA ASP A 103 19.61 -4.31 -18.58
C ASP A 103 18.85 -3.44 -17.57
N SER A 104 18.05 -2.53 -18.07
CA SER A 104 17.21 -1.64 -17.25
C SER A 104 15.89 -2.31 -16.87
N TYR A 105 15.41 -2.07 -15.67
CA TYR A 105 14.06 -2.44 -15.27
C TYR A 105 13.00 -1.79 -16.17
N LEU A 106 11.82 -2.37 -16.21
CA LEU A 106 10.75 -2.00 -17.12
C LEU A 106 9.60 -1.33 -16.38
N ARG A 107 9.23 -0.12 -16.80
CA ARG A 107 8.07 0.62 -16.30
C ARG A 107 6.97 0.60 -17.35
N PHE A 108 5.81 0.08 -17.00
CA PHE A 108 4.59 0.03 -17.81
C PHE A 108 3.73 1.24 -17.44
N ILE A 109 3.63 2.21 -18.34
CA ILE A 109 2.99 3.50 -18.08
C ILE A 109 1.74 3.62 -18.94
N PRO A 110 0.56 3.79 -18.34
CA PRO A 110 -0.68 3.94 -19.08
C PRO A 110 -0.70 5.28 -19.84
N LYS A 111 -1.36 5.31 -21.00
CA LYS A 111 -1.56 6.54 -21.78
C LYS A 111 -2.73 7.38 -21.28
N LYS A 112 -3.66 6.77 -20.56
CA LYS A 112 -4.81 7.40 -19.94
C LYS A 112 -5.02 6.83 -18.55
N ASP A 113 -5.54 7.61 -17.65
CA ASP A 113 -5.74 7.23 -16.24
C ASP A 113 -6.77 6.11 -16.05
N ASP A 114 -7.70 5.94 -17.00
CA ASP A 114 -8.67 4.86 -17.01
C ASP A 114 -8.14 3.53 -17.59
N THR A 115 -6.85 3.49 -17.93
CA THR A 115 -6.20 2.27 -18.41
C THR A 115 -5.94 1.32 -17.23
N ILE A 116 -6.45 0.10 -17.38
CA ILE A 116 -6.30 -0.98 -16.39
C ILE A 116 -5.36 -2.03 -16.95
N PHE A 117 -4.29 -2.30 -16.21
CA PHE A 117 -3.40 -3.43 -16.48
C PHE A 117 -3.98 -4.73 -15.91
N GLU A 118 -3.74 -5.83 -16.62
CA GLU A 118 -4.05 -7.17 -16.15
C GLU A 118 -2.80 -8.05 -16.20
N ILE A 119 -2.41 -8.59 -15.03
CA ILE A 119 -1.30 -9.54 -14.89
C ILE A 119 -1.87 -10.94 -15.01
N ILE A 120 -1.65 -11.60 -16.16
CA ILE A 120 -2.28 -12.88 -16.52
C ILE A 120 -1.51 -14.07 -15.93
N SER A 121 -0.18 -13.93 -15.78
CA SER A 121 0.74 -15.02 -15.43
C SER A 121 0.72 -15.43 -13.97
N ASN A 122 -0.11 -14.80 -13.15
CA ASN A 122 -0.16 -15.10 -11.72
C ASN A 122 -0.73 -16.50 -11.44
N LYS A 123 0.16 -17.51 -11.41
CA LYS A 123 -0.21 -18.92 -11.19
C LYS A 123 -0.16 -19.34 -9.73
N ASN A 124 0.43 -18.54 -8.85
CA ASN A 124 1.02 -19.09 -7.62
C ASN A 124 0.20 -19.03 -6.33
N THR A 125 -1.05 -18.55 -6.33
CA THR A 125 -1.87 -18.73 -5.12
C THR A 125 -3.35 -18.82 -5.49
N ASN A 126 -4.07 -19.71 -4.83
CA ASN A 126 -5.53 -19.83 -4.96
C ASN A 126 -6.27 -18.53 -4.62
N THR A 127 -5.64 -17.64 -3.84
CA THR A 127 -6.18 -16.34 -3.41
C THR A 127 -5.98 -15.22 -4.43
N TRP A 128 -4.92 -15.28 -5.29
CA TRP A 128 -4.60 -14.22 -6.25
C TRP A 128 -5.24 -14.39 -7.62
N LYS A 129 -5.72 -15.57 -7.97
CA LYS A 129 -6.31 -15.86 -9.29
C LYS A 129 -7.46 -14.92 -9.69
N SER A 130 -8.16 -14.34 -8.71
CA SER A 130 -9.27 -13.41 -8.94
C SER A 130 -8.88 -11.94 -8.97
N TYR A 131 -7.63 -11.61 -8.56
CA TYR A 131 -7.17 -10.23 -8.38
C TYR A 131 -6.00 -9.93 -9.31
N THR A 132 -6.30 -9.77 -10.59
CA THR A 132 -5.30 -9.60 -11.65
C THR A 132 -5.24 -8.21 -12.23
N LYS A 133 -6.18 -7.32 -11.87
CA LYS A 133 -6.34 -6.00 -12.48
C LYS A 133 -5.86 -4.89 -11.57
N PHE A 134 -5.08 -3.96 -12.15
CA PHE A 134 -4.41 -2.87 -11.43
C PHE A 134 -4.53 -1.55 -12.19
N LYS A 135 -4.77 -0.45 -11.45
CA LYS A 135 -4.66 0.92 -11.92
C LYS A 135 -3.22 1.43 -11.80
N GLY A 136 -2.96 2.61 -12.37
CA GLY A 136 -1.67 3.27 -12.28
C GLY A 136 -0.60 2.59 -13.12
N LYS A 137 0.65 2.65 -12.67
CA LYS A 137 1.82 2.14 -13.37
C LYS A 137 2.20 0.77 -12.79
N LEU A 138 2.80 -0.09 -13.62
CA LEU A 138 3.45 -1.31 -13.15
C LEU A 138 4.95 -1.22 -13.43
N GLU A 139 5.75 -1.80 -12.55
CA GLU A 139 7.19 -1.92 -12.73
C GLU A 139 7.62 -3.37 -12.51
N ILE A 140 8.50 -3.89 -13.38
CA ILE A 140 9.17 -5.17 -13.22
C ILE A 140 10.63 -4.88 -12.95
N ARG A 141 11.10 -5.19 -11.74
CA ARG A 141 12.44 -4.82 -11.28
C ARG A 141 13.14 -5.94 -10.54
N LEU A 142 14.39 -6.20 -10.91
CA LEU A 142 15.32 -6.93 -10.05
C LEU A 142 15.74 -6.00 -8.91
N THR A 143 15.57 -6.46 -7.69
CA THR A 143 15.95 -5.72 -6.48
C THR A 143 17.40 -6.00 -6.11
N ASP A 144 17.96 -5.20 -5.21
CA ASP A 144 19.32 -5.38 -4.68
C ASP A 144 19.48 -6.71 -3.93
N GLU A 145 18.37 -7.32 -3.49
CA GLU A 145 18.33 -8.66 -2.88
C GLU A 145 18.37 -9.80 -3.92
N GLY A 146 18.41 -9.47 -5.21
CA GLY A 146 18.47 -10.46 -6.30
C GLY A 146 17.13 -11.10 -6.64
N THR A 147 16.01 -10.55 -6.20
CA THR A 147 14.65 -11.04 -6.49
C THR A 147 13.93 -10.14 -7.49
N LEU A 148 13.19 -10.73 -8.43
CA LEU A 148 12.40 -9.99 -9.41
C LEU A 148 11.01 -9.68 -8.81
N TRP A 149 10.72 -8.39 -8.65
CA TRP A 149 9.44 -7.92 -8.10
C TRP A 149 8.57 -7.28 -9.16
N ILE A 150 7.26 -7.44 -8.99
CA ILE A 150 6.25 -6.62 -9.66
C ILE A 150 5.79 -5.58 -8.65
N ILE A 151 5.91 -4.31 -9.02
CA ILE A 151 5.56 -3.16 -8.19
C ILE A 151 4.42 -2.41 -8.88
N ASN A 152 3.41 -2.03 -8.12
CA ASN A 152 2.34 -1.15 -8.59
C ASN A 152 2.55 0.25 -8.01
N GLU A 153 2.57 1.26 -8.86
CA GLU A 153 2.72 2.67 -8.50
C GLU A 153 1.44 3.41 -8.92
N LEU A 154 0.76 4.02 -7.93
CA LEU A 154 -0.54 4.63 -8.15
C LEU A 154 -0.86 5.68 -7.07
N PRO A 155 -1.85 6.59 -7.31
CA PRO A 155 -2.33 7.52 -6.29
C PRO A 155 -2.83 6.79 -5.02
N MET A 156 -2.59 7.40 -3.85
CA MET A 156 -2.95 6.86 -2.54
C MET A 156 -4.44 6.47 -2.44
N GLU A 157 -5.33 7.30 -2.96
CA GLU A 157 -6.77 7.02 -2.88
C GLU A 157 -7.17 5.81 -3.74
N ASP A 158 -6.55 5.62 -4.90
CA ASP A 158 -6.77 4.43 -5.73
C ASP A 158 -6.18 3.16 -5.08
N TYR A 159 -5.07 3.29 -4.37
CA TYR A 159 -4.52 2.21 -3.55
C TYR A 159 -5.52 1.77 -2.48
N LEU A 160 -6.07 2.71 -1.71
CA LEU A 160 -7.01 2.43 -0.63
C LEU A 160 -8.32 1.79 -1.15
N LYS A 161 -8.83 2.20 -2.31
CA LYS A 161 -10.00 1.56 -2.95
C LYS A 161 -9.75 0.10 -3.30
N GLY A 162 -8.49 -0.27 -3.55
CA GLY A 162 -8.05 -1.65 -3.80
C GLY A 162 -7.66 -2.43 -2.55
N SER A 163 -7.77 -1.84 -1.36
CA SER A 163 -7.50 -2.52 -0.08
C SER A 163 -8.50 -3.66 0.18
N ALA A 164 -8.02 -4.71 0.82
CA ALA A 164 -8.82 -5.90 1.18
C ALA A 164 -8.79 -6.19 2.67
N GLU A 165 -8.48 -5.20 3.49
CA GLU A 165 -8.51 -5.30 4.96
C GLU A 165 -9.93 -5.45 5.51
N THR A 166 -10.94 -4.96 4.79
CA THR A 166 -12.33 -4.95 5.24
C THR A 166 -13.28 -5.61 4.24
N GLY A 167 -14.40 -6.14 4.71
CA GLY A 167 -15.49 -6.64 3.86
C GLY A 167 -16.37 -5.50 3.33
N ASN A 168 -16.90 -5.65 2.09
CA ASN A 168 -17.75 -4.62 1.46
C ASN A 168 -19.04 -4.29 2.25
N ASN A 169 -19.59 -5.27 2.98
CA ASN A 169 -20.88 -5.14 3.68
C ASN A 169 -20.74 -4.68 5.13
N ASN A 170 -19.58 -4.22 5.52
CA ASN A 170 -19.34 -3.71 6.88
C ASN A 170 -20.02 -2.34 7.09
N PRO A 171 -20.26 -1.93 8.37
CA PRO A 171 -20.78 -0.63 8.69
C PRO A 171 -19.97 0.52 8.10
N GLN A 172 -20.62 1.57 7.59
CA GLN A 172 -19.94 2.67 6.90
C GLN A 172 -18.94 3.41 7.80
N ASP A 173 -19.25 3.62 9.07
CA ASP A 173 -18.32 4.30 9.98
C ASP A 173 -17.10 3.43 10.33
N TYR A 174 -17.26 2.11 10.42
CA TYR A 174 -16.13 1.20 10.49
C TYR A 174 -15.26 1.28 9.22
N LEU A 175 -15.86 1.25 8.02
CA LEU A 175 -15.12 1.36 6.75
C LEU A 175 -14.37 2.70 6.63
N LYS A 176 -14.97 3.81 7.10
CA LYS A 176 -14.33 5.12 7.15
C LYS A 176 -13.16 5.15 8.14
N ALA A 177 -13.35 4.60 9.35
CA ALA A 177 -12.29 4.52 10.36
C ALA A 177 -11.09 3.73 9.81
N MET A 178 -11.34 2.57 9.18
CA MET A 178 -10.30 1.78 8.54
C MET A 178 -9.62 2.54 7.40
N ALA A 179 -10.37 3.20 6.51
CA ALA A 179 -9.80 3.97 5.40
C ALA A 179 -8.86 5.10 5.89
N VAL A 180 -9.20 5.78 6.98
CA VAL A 180 -8.35 6.81 7.59
C VAL A 180 -7.11 6.19 8.24
N ALA A 181 -7.26 5.08 8.97
CA ALA A 181 -6.13 4.38 9.59
C ALA A 181 -5.17 3.82 8.53
N GLU A 182 -5.70 3.15 7.50
CA GLU A 182 -4.92 2.63 6.38
C GLU A 182 -4.16 3.72 5.62
N ARG A 183 -4.82 4.85 5.31
CA ARG A 183 -4.22 6.01 4.66
C ARG A 183 -3.08 6.58 5.48
N THR A 184 -3.31 6.77 6.77
CA THR A 184 -2.31 7.32 7.69
C THR A 184 -1.12 6.40 7.83
N TYR A 185 -1.34 5.10 7.98
CA TYR A 185 -0.28 4.09 8.01
C TYR A 185 0.56 4.12 6.73
N ALA A 186 -0.09 4.10 5.57
CA ALA A 186 0.58 4.12 4.29
C ALA A 186 1.39 5.41 4.07
N LEU A 187 0.80 6.56 4.42
CA LEU A 187 1.48 7.85 4.32
C LEU A 187 2.65 7.96 5.30
N TYR A 188 2.48 7.47 6.55
CA TYR A 188 3.59 7.42 7.50
C TYR A 188 4.79 6.65 6.95
N HIS A 189 4.56 5.49 6.33
CA HIS A 189 5.64 4.70 5.72
C HIS A 189 6.18 5.32 4.43
N LEU A 190 5.38 6.06 3.68
CA LEU A 190 5.84 6.83 2.53
C LEU A 190 6.79 7.94 2.97
N LEU A 191 6.46 8.65 4.05
CA LEU A 191 7.29 9.70 4.65
C LEU A 191 8.51 9.14 5.42
N ASN A 192 8.48 7.87 5.82
CA ASN A 192 9.54 7.20 6.57
C ASN A 192 9.93 5.86 5.90
N PRO A 193 10.50 5.87 4.69
CA PRO A 193 10.72 4.67 3.87
C PRO A 193 11.90 3.84 4.38
N THR A 194 11.67 2.95 5.34
CA THR A 194 12.74 2.12 5.93
C THR A 194 12.57 0.64 5.67
N LYS A 195 11.33 0.14 5.74
CA LYS A 195 11.04 -1.30 5.79
C LYS A 195 11.43 -2.03 4.49
N HIS A 196 11.15 -1.44 3.34
CA HIS A 196 11.37 -2.04 2.03
C HIS A 196 12.22 -1.18 1.08
N ALA A 197 12.99 -0.23 1.60
CA ALA A 197 13.77 0.72 0.79
C ALA A 197 14.69 0.02 -0.23
N LYS A 198 15.35 -1.08 0.14
CA LYS A 198 16.20 -1.87 -0.76
C LYS A 198 15.44 -2.58 -1.88
N ARG A 199 14.12 -2.70 -1.77
CA ARG A 199 13.23 -3.31 -2.77
C ARG A 199 12.53 -2.29 -3.64
N ASN A 200 12.72 -1.00 -3.38
CA ASN A 200 12.14 0.12 -4.12
C ASN A 200 10.60 0.19 -4.10
N PHE A 201 9.99 -0.22 -3.01
CA PHE A 201 8.58 0.00 -2.73
C PHE A 201 8.37 0.34 -1.24
N ILE A 202 7.19 0.84 -0.90
CA ILE A 202 6.87 1.33 0.44
C ILE A 202 6.23 0.23 1.28
N LEU A 203 5.22 -0.46 0.74
CA LEU A 203 4.48 -1.52 1.41
C LEU A 203 4.41 -2.76 0.52
N THR A 204 4.26 -3.93 1.14
CA THR A 204 3.85 -5.14 0.45
C THR A 204 2.33 -5.24 0.39
N SER A 205 1.81 -6.00 -0.58
CA SER A 205 0.38 -6.27 -0.76
C SER A 205 -0.17 -7.38 0.14
N HIS A 206 0.52 -7.74 1.24
CA HIS A 206 0.13 -8.82 2.16
C HIS A 206 -0.03 -8.30 3.59
N ALA A 207 -0.56 -9.17 4.48
CA ALA A 207 -0.81 -8.88 5.89
C ALA A 207 0.45 -8.50 6.72
N GLY A 208 1.67 -8.60 6.17
CA GLY A 208 2.89 -8.05 6.78
C GLY A 208 2.95 -6.52 6.77
N ASP A 209 2.17 -5.89 5.89
CA ASP A 209 1.91 -4.45 5.82
C ASP A 209 0.40 -4.22 5.69
N GLN A 210 -0.13 -4.15 4.46
CA GLN A 210 -1.57 -3.97 4.20
C GLN A 210 -2.01 -4.85 3.04
N VAL A 211 -3.15 -5.53 3.20
CA VAL A 211 -3.66 -6.43 2.16
C VAL A 211 -4.23 -5.61 1.01
N TYR A 212 -3.53 -5.61 -0.12
CA TYR A 212 -3.94 -4.91 -1.34
C TYR A 212 -4.22 -5.90 -2.47
N ARG A 213 -5.33 -5.69 -3.20
CA ARG A 213 -5.81 -6.57 -4.27
C ARG A 213 -6.15 -5.83 -5.57
N GLY A 214 -5.76 -4.56 -5.65
CA GLY A 214 -5.87 -3.73 -6.85
C GLY A 214 -7.29 -3.44 -7.30
N TYR A 215 -7.42 -3.05 -8.56
CA TYR A 215 -8.70 -2.67 -9.17
C TYR A 215 -9.74 -3.79 -9.17
N SER A 216 -9.32 -5.05 -9.21
CA SER A 216 -10.25 -6.17 -9.07
C SER A 216 -11.02 -6.12 -7.74
N ARG A 217 -10.36 -5.70 -6.66
CA ARG A 217 -10.99 -5.55 -5.35
C ARG A 217 -11.92 -4.34 -5.30
N GLU A 218 -11.49 -3.21 -5.85
CA GLU A 218 -12.31 -2.00 -5.94
C GLU A 218 -13.68 -2.30 -6.60
N LEU A 219 -13.68 -3.03 -7.71
CA LEU A 219 -14.91 -3.45 -8.39
C LEU A 219 -15.84 -4.30 -7.51
N MET A 220 -15.28 -5.12 -6.64
CA MET A 220 -16.02 -6.01 -5.73
C MET A 220 -16.46 -5.33 -4.44
N SER A 221 -15.96 -4.12 -4.15
CA SER A 221 -16.12 -3.46 -2.86
C SER A 221 -16.51 -1.99 -2.99
N PRO A 222 -17.66 -1.67 -3.65
CA PRO A 222 -18.07 -0.30 -3.87
C PRO A 222 -18.34 0.49 -2.57
N ASN A 223 -18.71 -0.15 -1.47
CA ASN A 223 -18.91 0.53 -0.19
C ASN A 223 -17.58 0.92 0.47
N VAL A 224 -16.51 0.12 0.29
CA VAL A 224 -15.15 0.49 0.69
C VAL A 224 -14.70 1.71 -0.12
N ALA A 225 -14.88 1.69 -1.45
CA ALA A 225 -14.53 2.82 -2.31
C ALA A 225 -15.29 4.10 -1.92
N LYS A 226 -16.58 4.00 -1.53
CA LYS A 226 -17.36 5.15 -1.01
C LYS A 226 -16.80 5.67 0.32
N ALA A 227 -16.38 4.79 1.23
CA ALA A 227 -15.79 5.19 2.52
C ALA A 227 -14.45 5.90 2.33
N VAL A 228 -13.60 5.40 1.41
CA VAL A 228 -12.35 6.05 1.00
C VAL A 228 -12.61 7.44 0.47
N GLU A 229 -13.55 7.59 -0.47
CA GLU A 229 -13.91 8.89 -1.05
C GLU A 229 -14.47 9.87 -0.01
N ALA A 230 -15.34 9.40 0.88
CA ALA A 230 -15.93 10.21 1.94
C ALA A 230 -14.88 10.73 2.97
N THR A 231 -13.77 10.00 3.11
CA THR A 231 -12.65 10.36 4.01
C THR A 231 -11.42 10.83 3.28
N LYS A 232 -11.54 11.17 2.00
CA LYS A 232 -10.40 11.56 1.13
C LYS A 232 -9.51 12.58 1.81
N GLY A 233 -8.20 12.29 1.85
CA GLY A 233 -7.18 13.14 2.45
C GLY A 233 -7.21 13.23 3.98
N LEU A 234 -8.17 12.60 4.70
CA LEU A 234 -8.15 12.59 6.17
C LEU A 234 -7.08 11.65 6.70
N VAL A 235 -6.26 12.16 7.61
CA VAL A 235 -5.18 11.43 8.29
C VAL A 235 -5.23 11.67 9.79
N VAL A 236 -4.62 10.77 10.55
CA VAL A 236 -4.43 10.89 12.00
C VAL A 236 -3.12 11.62 12.26
N THR A 237 -3.19 12.63 13.12
CA THR A 237 -2.03 13.38 13.61
C THR A 237 -1.98 13.38 15.13
N HIS A 238 -0.78 13.50 15.70
CA HIS A 238 -0.53 13.76 17.10
C HIS A 238 0.54 14.86 17.16
N ASP A 239 0.30 15.92 17.95
CA ASP A 239 1.16 17.12 17.98
C ASP A 239 1.48 17.71 16.59
N ASN A 240 0.47 17.75 15.71
CA ASN A 240 0.56 18.19 14.32
C ASN A 240 1.38 17.31 13.37
N GLU A 241 1.93 16.20 13.82
CA GLU A 241 2.71 15.28 13.02
C GLU A 241 1.88 14.06 12.61
N ILE A 242 2.10 13.55 11.37
CA ILE A 242 1.48 12.30 10.92
C ILE A 242 2.11 11.15 11.70
N VAL A 243 1.27 10.32 12.31
CA VAL A 243 1.71 9.25 13.19
C VAL A 243 1.36 7.87 12.63
N VAL A 244 2.14 6.84 13.01
CA VAL A 244 1.82 5.48 12.62
C VAL A 244 0.53 5.01 13.29
N THR A 245 -0.37 4.44 12.52
CA THR A 245 -1.69 3.95 12.96
C THR A 245 -1.83 2.44 12.71
N PRO A 246 -1.15 1.59 13.50
CA PRO A 246 -1.28 0.16 13.37
C PRO A 246 -2.70 -0.29 13.74
N TYR A 247 -3.15 -1.36 13.11
CA TYR A 247 -4.42 -2.03 13.40
C TYR A 247 -4.25 -3.55 13.25
N PHE A 248 -5.12 -4.31 13.86
CA PHE A 248 -5.05 -5.77 13.88
C PHE A 248 -6.46 -6.35 13.97
N ALA A 249 -6.60 -7.67 13.78
CA ALA A 249 -7.90 -8.29 13.61
C ALA A 249 -8.76 -8.22 14.88
N GLN A 250 -8.25 -8.71 16.04
CA GLN A 250 -9.04 -8.87 17.27
C GLN A 250 -8.16 -8.86 18.51
N SER A 251 -8.61 -8.20 19.58
CA SER A 251 -7.95 -8.24 20.89
C SER A 251 -8.49 -9.37 21.77
N ASP A 252 -7.88 -9.54 22.95
CA ASP A 252 -8.35 -10.40 24.02
C ASP A 252 -9.01 -9.61 25.14
N GLY A 253 -9.61 -8.48 24.82
CA GLY A 253 -10.17 -7.50 25.77
C GLY A 253 -9.29 -6.29 25.98
N TYR A 254 -8.00 -6.31 25.59
CA TYR A 254 -7.09 -5.17 25.72
C TYR A 254 -6.16 -5.03 24.51
N THR A 255 -5.93 -3.79 24.10
CA THR A 255 -4.82 -3.50 23.17
C THR A 255 -3.50 -3.46 23.94
N ARG A 256 -2.39 -3.41 23.20
CA ARG A 256 -1.01 -3.38 23.75
C ARG A 256 -0.34 -2.04 23.41
N GLY A 257 0.61 -1.64 24.23
CA GLY A 257 1.52 -0.54 23.91
C GLY A 257 2.49 -0.92 22.78
N TRP A 258 2.97 0.06 22.06
CA TRP A 258 3.98 -0.16 21.02
C TRP A 258 5.25 -0.83 21.59
N GLU A 259 5.71 -0.31 22.71
CA GLU A 259 6.93 -0.77 23.42
C GLU A 259 6.83 -2.22 23.88
N ASP A 260 5.63 -2.68 24.24
CA ASP A 260 5.38 -4.04 24.72
C ASP A 260 5.56 -5.10 23.62
N VAL A 261 5.26 -4.70 22.36
CA VAL A 261 5.23 -5.64 21.23
C VAL A 261 6.48 -5.53 20.37
N TRP A 262 6.93 -4.31 20.07
CA TRP A 262 8.04 -4.07 19.16
C TRP A 262 9.28 -3.47 19.83
N GLY A 263 9.20 -3.12 21.10
CA GLY A 263 10.28 -2.46 21.84
C GLY A 263 10.45 -0.99 21.44
N GLY A 264 11.51 -0.37 21.94
CA GLY A 264 11.77 1.05 21.72
C GLY A 264 10.97 1.97 22.64
N GLY A 265 10.84 3.23 22.26
CA GLY A 265 10.11 4.21 23.07
C GLY A 265 8.59 4.08 22.91
N ALA A 266 7.86 4.32 24.00
CA ALA A 266 6.40 4.40 23.99
C ALA A 266 5.91 5.44 22.97
N LYS A 267 4.77 5.14 22.34
CA LYS A 267 4.09 6.06 21.44
C LYS A 267 2.89 6.66 22.18
N PRO A 268 2.86 7.96 22.47
CA PRO A 268 1.79 8.57 23.29
C PRO A 268 0.38 8.30 22.77
N TRP A 269 0.21 8.15 21.47
CA TRP A 269 -1.08 7.85 20.83
C TRP A 269 -1.42 6.35 20.81
N LEU A 270 -0.51 5.43 21.18
CA LEU A 270 -0.70 3.98 21.18
C LEU A 270 -0.73 3.40 22.60
N LYS A 271 -1.46 4.06 23.50
CA LYS A 271 -1.66 3.57 24.87
C LYS A 271 -2.57 2.33 24.86
N PRO A 272 -2.30 1.33 25.72
CA PRO A 272 -3.21 0.22 25.91
C PRO A 272 -4.64 0.69 26.22
N LYS A 273 -5.64 0.04 25.59
CA LYS A 273 -7.06 0.35 25.79
C LYS A 273 -7.81 -0.94 26.14
N TYR A 274 -8.77 -0.83 27.06
CA TYR A 274 -9.75 -1.88 27.28
C TYR A 274 -10.72 -1.92 26.09
N VAL A 275 -10.90 -3.08 25.51
CA VAL A 275 -11.80 -3.29 24.37
C VAL A 275 -12.90 -4.26 24.81
N PRO A 276 -13.97 -3.77 25.48
CA PRO A 276 -15.00 -4.63 26.08
C PRO A 276 -15.73 -5.52 25.07
N TYR A 277 -15.64 -5.16 23.80
CA TYR A 277 -16.28 -5.88 22.68
C TYR A 277 -15.52 -7.15 22.28
N ASP A 278 -14.24 -7.22 22.66
CA ASP A 278 -13.36 -8.36 22.43
C ASP A 278 -13.10 -9.16 23.73
N ASP A 279 -13.77 -8.79 24.83
CA ASP A 279 -13.51 -9.42 26.13
C ASP A 279 -13.85 -10.91 26.13
N GLY A 280 -12.92 -11.73 26.60
CA GLY A 280 -13.02 -13.19 26.56
C GLY A 280 -12.63 -13.84 25.25
N GLU A 281 -12.29 -13.06 24.23
CA GLU A 281 -11.81 -13.57 22.93
C GLU A 281 -10.31 -13.86 22.96
N LYS A 282 -9.83 -14.48 21.88
CA LYS A 282 -8.38 -14.70 21.70
C LYS A 282 -7.76 -13.58 20.87
N MET A 283 -6.57 -13.14 21.27
CA MET A 283 -5.79 -12.22 20.47
C MET A 283 -5.51 -12.78 19.08
N PHE A 284 -5.87 -12.00 18.04
CA PHE A 284 -5.54 -12.31 16.66
C PHE A 284 -4.87 -11.09 15.98
N GLY A 285 -3.55 -11.15 15.86
CA GLY A 285 -2.69 -10.09 15.40
C GLY A 285 -1.76 -9.58 16.50
N HIS A 286 -1.14 -8.42 16.26
CA HIS A 286 -0.10 -7.88 17.15
C HIS A 286 -0.62 -7.13 18.39
N GLY A 287 -1.90 -6.80 18.43
CA GLY A 287 -2.53 -6.16 19.59
C GLY A 287 -2.35 -4.65 19.70
N VAL A 288 -1.56 -3.98 18.87
CA VAL A 288 -1.26 -2.54 18.98
C VAL A 288 -2.19 -1.70 18.13
N GLY A 289 -2.74 -0.63 18.70
CA GLY A 289 -3.61 0.32 18.01
C GLY A 289 -5.06 -0.16 17.89
N MET A 290 -5.67 -0.09 16.71
CA MET A 290 -7.11 -0.35 16.55
C MET A 290 -7.41 -1.84 16.35
N SER A 291 -8.27 -2.41 17.24
CA SER A 291 -8.89 -3.70 16.99
C SER A 291 -9.96 -3.55 15.90
N ALA A 292 -9.83 -4.28 14.81
CA ALA A 292 -10.80 -4.24 13.71
C ALA A 292 -12.16 -4.77 14.14
N TRP A 293 -12.20 -5.85 14.93
CA TRP A 293 -13.43 -6.40 15.47
C TRP A 293 -14.09 -5.45 16.47
N GLY A 294 -13.31 -4.90 17.42
CA GLY A 294 -13.80 -3.90 18.36
C GLY A 294 -14.34 -2.65 17.66
N ALA A 295 -13.64 -2.12 16.65
CA ALA A 295 -14.10 -0.98 15.85
C ALA A 295 -15.39 -1.30 15.06
N TRP A 296 -15.51 -2.52 14.54
CA TRP A 296 -16.71 -2.99 13.87
C TRP A 296 -17.92 -3.02 14.83
N ASP A 297 -17.75 -3.56 16.03
CA ASP A 297 -18.81 -3.62 17.04
C ASP A 297 -19.24 -2.21 17.49
N MET A 298 -18.28 -1.31 17.70
CA MET A 298 -18.56 0.10 18.02
C MET A 298 -19.45 0.75 16.97
N ALA A 299 -19.13 0.56 15.67
CA ALA A 299 -19.95 1.12 14.60
C ALA A 299 -21.29 0.42 14.46
N LYS A 300 -21.32 -0.92 14.52
CA LYS A 300 -22.50 -1.74 14.21
C LYS A 300 -23.55 -1.73 15.30
N ASN A 301 -23.13 -1.92 16.56
CA ASN A 301 -24.01 -2.20 17.67
C ASN A 301 -24.15 -1.03 18.65
N ARG A 302 -23.22 -0.05 18.60
CA ARG A 302 -23.18 1.05 19.58
C ARG A 302 -23.31 2.44 18.98
N GLY A 303 -23.34 2.53 17.63
CA GLY A 303 -23.60 3.79 16.93
C GLY A 303 -22.47 4.81 16.94
N TYR A 304 -21.23 4.36 17.23
CA TYR A 304 -20.07 5.25 17.15
C TYR A 304 -19.80 5.64 15.69
N ASN A 305 -19.53 6.91 15.47
CA ASN A 305 -19.02 7.37 14.18
C ASN A 305 -17.52 7.10 14.04
N PHE A 306 -16.98 7.25 12.82
CA PHE A 306 -15.60 6.91 12.51
C PHE A 306 -14.56 7.75 13.29
N GLU A 307 -14.85 9.01 13.61
CA GLU A 307 -13.97 9.87 14.40
C GLU A 307 -13.90 9.41 15.86
N GLU A 308 -15.03 9.05 16.44
CA GLU A 308 -15.11 8.51 17.80
C GLU A 308 -14.35 7.18 17.90
N ILE A 309 -14.46 6.30 16.89
CA ILE A 309 -13.73 5.05 16.82
C ILE A 309 -12.22 5.31 16.79
N LEU A 310 -11.75 6.20 15.91
CA LEU A 310 -10.33 6.54 15.81
C LEU A 310 -9.79 7.14 17.11
N LYS A 311 -10.51 8.10 17.71
CA LYS A 311 -10.13 8.73 18.99
C LYS A 311 -10.18 7.77 20.18
N TYR A 312 -10.98 6.71 20.10
CA TYR A 312 -10.99 5.64 21.10
C TYR A 312 -9.68 4.86 21.10
N PHE A 313 -9.26 4.38 19.91
CA PHE A 313 -8.09 3.52 19.79
C PHE A 313 -6.77 4.29 19.77
N TYR A 314 -6.75 5.50 19.24
CA TYR A 314 -5.57 6.35 19.17
C TYR A 314 -5.76 7.56 20.12
N THR A 315 -4.91 7.63 21.15
CA THR A 315 -5.03 8.61 22.24
C THR A 315 -4.50 9.98 21.78
N ASP A 316 -5.17 11.06 22.20
CA ASP A 316 -4.75 12.45 22.01
C ASP A 316 -4.40 12.78 20.53
N ILE A 317 -5.23 12.29 19.62
CA ILE A 317 -5.07 12.50 18.18
C ILE A 317 -6.02 13.57 17.65
N GLU A 318 -5.62 14.17 16.54
CA GLU A 318 -6.48 15.00 15.69
C GLU A 318 -6.63 14.35 14.31
N LEU A 319 -7.75 14.64 13.64
CA LEU A 319 -7.97 14.29 12.25
C LEU A 319 -7.73 15.55 11.40
N LYS A 320 -6.77 15.47 10.48
CA LYS A 320 -6.45 16.56 9.57
C LYS A 320 -6.60 16.13 8.12
N ARG A 321 -7.04 17.08 7.29
CA ARG A 321 -7.09 16.85 5.85
C ARG A 321 -5.79 17.35 5.23
N ILE A 322 -5.08 16.46 4.56
CA ILE A 322 -3.95 16.83 3.69
C ILE A 322 -4.50 17.25 2.33
N SER A 323 -4.05 18.39 1.85
CA SER A 323 -4.40 18.95 0.54
C SER A 323 -3.54 18.33 -0.55
#